data_cbc061db85ead56efe8fadb07df0b1d3
#
_entry.id   cbc061db85ead56efe8fadb07df0b1d3
#
_cell.length_a   1.000
_cell.length_b   1.000
_cell.length_c   1.000
_cell.angle_alpha   90.00
_cell.angle_beta   90.00
_cell.angle_gamma   90.00
#
_symmetry.space_group_name_H-M   'P 1'
#
loop_
_entity.id
_entity.type
_entity.pdbx_description
1 polymer ?
#
loop_
_entity_poly.entity_id
_entity_poly.type
_entity_poly.pdbx_seq_one_letter_code
_entity_poly.pdbx_strand_id
1 'polypeptide(L)'
;MPLWGKTTSDESKPKYLDNVNKNGLAEDCFATEEGWVLRHYKGSDKNTARYWDEVLVSIGGLAGAGSTTEGLGAATITGVFFEQESLAQGATGTVVVVFNELVTVANSPTVVVTGSSTGAVTATYARGTGLNRLEFDFTVPSATQVISIGTQTIGTAGSATIKDSGQTVDADLTIATGDVRGAGGSGTDKTLSIA
;
A
#
# COMPACT_ATOMS: atom_id res chain seq x y z
N MET A 1 -0.07 -5.98 28.57
CA MET A 1 0.65 -5.78 27.31
C MET A 1 0.06 -4.54 26.66
N PRO A 2 0.83 -3.60 26.21
CA PRO A 2 0.27 -2.46 25.48
C PRO A 2 -0.47 -2.98 24.24
N LEU A 3 -1.66 -2.46 24.00
CA LEU A 3 -2.47 -2.77 22.82
C LEU A 3 -1.83 -2.19 21.54
N TRP A 4 -0.83 -1.34 21.73
CA TRP A 4 -0.20 -0.56 20.69
C TRP A 4 1.28 -0.89 20.62
N GLY A 5 1.78 -0.94 19.47
CA GLY A 5 3.12 -1.15 19.20
C GLY A 5 3.54 -2.43 19.77
N LYS A 6 4.60 -2.57 19.99
CA LYS A 6 5.38 -3.32 19.81
C LYS A 6 6.56 -3.47 20.49
N THR A 7 7.16 -4.40 20.15
CA THR A 7 8.58 -4.53 20.31
C THR A 7 9.21 -3.51 19.39
N THR A 8 10.46 -3.20 19.57
CA THR A 8 11.21 -2.30 18.69
C THR A 8 11.18 -2.65 17.21
N SER A 9 10.60 -3.76 16.84
CA SER A 9 10.49 -4.21 15.45
C SER A 9 9.07 -4.12 14.87
N ASP A 10 8.07 -3.56 15.53
CA ASP A 10 6.71 -3.70 15.16
C ASP A 10 5.87 -2.57 15.56
N GLU A 11 6.27 -1.53 15.45
CA GLU A 11 5.82 -0.41 15.81
C GLU A 11 4.60 0.07 15.59
N SER A 12 4.17 -0.33 14.87
CA SER A 12 3.55 0.65 14.15
C SER A 12 2.08 0.59 14.17
N LYS A 13 1.41 -0.38 13.71
CA LYS A 13 -0.05 -0.38 13.64
C LYS A 13 -0.71 -0.94 14.89
N PRO A 14 -1.92 -0.47 15.22
CA PRO A 14 -2.72 -1.09 16.26
C PRO A 14 -2.90 -2.59 16.03
N LYS A 15 -2.51 -3.40 16.99
CA LYS A 15 -2.54 -4.86 16.86
C LYS A 15 -3.93 -5.47 16.73
N TYR A 16 -4.96 -4.77 17.14
CA TYR A 16 -6.35 -5.25 17.01
C TYR A 16 -6.93 -5.01 15.61
N LEU A 17 -6.24 -4.26 14.77
CA LEU A 17 -6.65 -4.10 13.38
C LEU A 17 -6.11 -5.26 12.57
N ASP A 18 -6.98 -6.21 12.32
CA ASP A 18 -6.68 -7.40 11.53
C ASP A 18 -7.30 -7.28 10.14
N ASN A 19 -6.48 -7.31 9.12
CA ASN A 19 -6.93 -7.21 7.73
C ASN A 19 -7.80 -8.38 7.31
N VAL A 20 -7.59 -9.56 7.87
CA VAL A 20 -8.34 -10.77 7.49
C VAL A 20 -9.79 -10.68 7.92
N ASN A 21 -10.06 -10.11 9.11
CA ASN A 21 -11.37 -10.13 9.74
C ASN A 21 -12.07 -8.77 9.76
N LYS A 22 -11.41 -7.69 9.32
CA LYS A 22 -11.88 -6.32 9.49
C LYS A 22 -12.11 -5.56 8.18
N ASN A 23 -12.27 -6.26 7.05
CA ASN A 23 -12.58 -5.64 5.76
C ASN A 23 -11.63 -4.50 5.37
N GLY A 24 -10.35 -4.70 5.57
CA GLY A 24 -9.33 -3.72 5.18
C GLY A 24 -9.14 -2.55 6.14
N LEU A 25 -9.74 -2.55 7.32
CA LEU A 25 -9.57 -1.45 8.28
C LEU A 25 -8.10 -1.18 8.65
N ALA A 26 -7.27 -2.22 8.70
CA ALA A 26 -5.86 -2.03 8.98
C ALA A 26 -5.11 -1.30 7.84
N GLU A 27 -5.61 -1.36 6.62
CA GLU A 27 -5.07 -0.62 5.48
C GLU A 27 -5.46 0.87 5.53
N ASP A 28 -6.58 1.16 6.14
CA ASP A 28 -7.08 2.52 6.33
C ASP A 28 -6.47 3.17 7.59
N CYS A 29 -5.61 2.44 8.32
CA CYS A 29 -4.90 2.93 9.49
C CYS A 29 -3.46 3.29 9.13
N PHE A 30 -3.08 4.54 9.37
CA PHE A 30 -1.76 5.07 9.09
C PHE A 30 -1.34 6.14 10.10
N ALA A 31 -0.07 6.48 10.12
CA ALA A 31 0.48 7.49 11.00
C ALA A 31 0.33 8.89 10.40
N THR A 32 0.10 9.85 11.27
CA THR A 32 0.06 11.29 10.96
C THR A 32 0.88 12.04 12.01
N GLU A 33 1.01 13.36 11.85
CA GLU A 33 1.62 14.24 12.86
C GLU A 33 0.89 14.22 14.21
N GLU A 34 -0.40 13.83 14.22
CA GLU A 34 -1.22 13.74 15.43
C GLU A 34 -1.13 12.37 16.10
N GLY A 35 -0.67 11.35 15.38
CA GLY A 35 -0.58 9.97 15.84
C GLY A 35 -1.19 8.97 14.86
N TRP A 36 -1.60 7.81 15.37
CA TRP A 36 -2.29 6.78 14.58
C TRP A 36 -3.73 7.17 14.33
N VAL A 37 -4.11 7.22 13.07
CA VAL A 37 -5.47 7.51 12.62
C VAL A 37 -6.06 6.35 11.84
N LEU A 38 -7.37 6.17 11.95
CA LEU A 38 -8.17 5.32 11.08
C LEU A 38 -8.99 6.22 10.17
N ARG A 39 -8.82 6.05 8.86
CA ARG A 39 -9.57 6.80 7.86
C ARG A 39 -10.84 6.09 7.49
N HIS A 40 -11.96 6.78 7.65
CA HIS A 40 -13.27 6.31 7.25
C HIS A 40 -13.66 6.95 5.91
N TYR A 41 -13.95 6.11 4.92
CA TYR A 41 -14.36 6.56 3.60
C TYR A 41 -15.87 6.53 3.43
N LYS A 42 -16.41 7.54 2.78
CA LYS A 42 -17.82 7.58 2.39
C LYS A 42 -17.95 7.29 0.89
N GLY A 43 -17.85 6.03 0.53
CA GLY A 43 -17.88 5.54 -0.85
C GLY A 43 -16.95 4.36 -1.05
N SER A 44 -17.07 3.69 -2.17
CA SER A 44 -16.26 2.52 -2.50
C SER A 44 -14.92 2.85 -3.14
N ASP A 45 -14.82 3.97 -3.84
CA ASP A 45 -13.56 4.44 -4.43
C ASP A 45 -12.79 5.31 -3.43
N LYS A 46 -11.80 4.72 -2.80
CA LYS A 46 -10.99 5.37 -1.76
C LYS A 46 -10.16 6.57 -2.28
N ASN A 47 -9.94 6.69 -3.57
CA ASN A 47 -9.18 7.81 -4.15
C ASN A 47 -9.99 9.08 -4.31
N THR A 48 -11.31 8.95 -4.50
CA THR A 48 -12.20 10.09 -4.73
C THR A 48 -13.23 10.28 -3.63
N ALA A 49 -13.37 9.32 -2.72
CA ALA A 49 -14.33 9.36 -1.64
C ALA A 49 -14.06 10.50 -0.65
N ARG A 50 -15.11 11.10 -0.12
CA ARG A 50 -14.99 11.92 1.08
C ARG A 50 -14.58 11.05 2.24
N TYR A 51 -13.72 11.56 3.10
CA TYR A 51 -13.24 10.86 4.27
C TYR A 51 -13.21 11.73 5.51
N TRP A 52 -13.09 11.08 6.65
CA TRP A 52 -12.73 11.71 7.93
C TRP A 52 -11.79 10.77 8.68
N ASP A 53 -10.90 11.35 9.46
CA ASP A 53 -9.89 10.62 10.21
C ASP A 53 -10.30 10.55 11.69
N GLU A 54 -10.29 9.34 12.24
CA GLU A 54 -10.47 9.07 13.64
C GLU A 54 -9.10 8.85 14.29
N VAL A 55 -8.72 9.69 15.24
CA VAL A 55 -7.47 9.52 15.98
C VAL A 55 -7.62 8.36 16.94
N LEU A 56 -6.93 7.28 16.69
CA LEU A 56 -6.94 6.08 17.53
C LEU A 56 -5.99 6.22 18.72
N VAL A 57 -4.82 6.79 18.48
CA VAL A 57 -3.80 7.09 19.50
C VAL A 57 -3.12 8.39 19.14
N SER A 58 -3.11 9.34 20.07
CA SER A 58 -2.41 10.60 19.91
C SER A 58 -0.94 10.42 20.30
N ILE A 59 -0.06 10.63 19.31
CA ILE A 59 1.41 10.64 19.48
C ILE A 59 1.92 11.78 18.62
N GLY A 60 2.20 12.92 19.25
CA GLY A 60 2.66 14.11 18.51
C GLY A 60 3.96 13.86 17.76
N GLY A 61 3.98 14.20 16.47
CA GLY A 61 5.15 14.02 15.61
C GLY A 61 5.40 12.60 15.13
N LEU A 62 4.41 11.69 15.21
CA LEU A 62 4.58 10.28 14.83
C LEU A 62 5.02 10.13 13.36
N ALA A 63 4.40 10.84 12.43
CA ALA A 63 4.74 10.86 11.01
C ALA A 63 5.74 12.00 10.67
N GLY A 64 6.51 12.45 11.63
CA GLY A 64 7.50 13.49 11.45
C GLY A 64 8.81 12.95 10.90
N ALA A 65 9.25 13.44 9.76
CA ALA A 65 10.52 13.04 9.19
C ALA A 65 11.69 13.41 10.10
N GLY A 66 12.49 12.42 10.42
CA GLY A 66 13.79 12.65 11.05
C GLY A 66 13.75 13.09 12.51
N SER A 67 12.62 12.99 13.18
CA SER A 67 12.64 13.03 14.63
C SER A 67 13.34 11.77 15.13
N THR A 68 14.52 11.93 15.62
CA THR A 68 15.44 10.85 15.99
C THR A 68 14.97 10.04 17.20
N THR A 69 13.83 10.38 17.77
CA THR A 69 13.41 9.78 19.05
C THR A 69 11.93 9.34 19.10
N GLU A 70 11.06 9.88 18.28
CA GLU A 70 9.62 9.64 18.43
C GLU A 70 8.85 9.42 17.10
N GLY A 71 9.46 9.68 15.94
CA GLY A 71 8.87 9.48 14.64
C GLY A 71 9.19 8.12 14.02
N LEU A 72 8.37 7.70 13.06
CA LEU A 72 8.54 6.41 12.37
C LEU A 72 9.71 6.41 11.37
N GLY A 73 10.26 7.55 11.02
CA GLY A 73 11.28 7.65 9.99
C GLY A 73 10.68 7.62 8.58
N ALA A 74 11.26 6.84 7.67
CA ALA A 74 10.76 6.72 6.31
C ALA A 74 9.45 5.93 6.25
N ALA A 75 8.51 6.34 5.40
CA ALA A 75 7.31 5.58 5.12
C ALA A 75 7.66 4.17 4.63
N THR A 76 6.99 3.14 5.15
CA THR A 76 7.24 1.73 4.81
C THR A 76 6.02 1.06 4.23
N ILE A 77 6.22 0.10 3.33
CA ILE A 77 5.15 -0.71 2.76
C ILE A 77 4.60 -1.65 3.83
N THR A 78 3.27 -1.71 3.92
CA THR A 78 2.55 -2.55 4.88
C THR A 78 1.56 -3.51 4.23
N GLY A 79 1.33 -3.38 2.93
CA GLY A 79 0.48 -4.28 2.17
C GLY A 79 0.59 -4.04 0.68
N VAL A 80 0.57 -5.14 -0.09
CA VAL A 80 0.51 -5.11 -1.55
C VAL A 80 -0.47 -6.19 -2.00
N PHE A 81 -1.39 -5.84 -2.89
CA PHE A 81 -2.40 -6.78 -3.36
C PHE A 81 -3.00 -6.34 -4.69
N PHE A 82 -3.67 -7.24 -5.37
CA PHE A 82 -4.53 -6.89 -6.51
C PHE A 82 -5.86 -6.36 -6.01
N GLU A 83 -6.37 -5.31 -6.65
CA GLU A 83 -7.71 -4.79 -6.36
C GLU A 83 -8.81 -5.81 -6.69
N GLN A 84 -8.59 -6.60 -7.74
CA GLN A 84 -9.54 -7.59 -8.25
C GLN A 84 -9.01 -9.02 -8.05
N GLU A 85 -9.91 -9.99 -7.91
CA GLU A 85 -9.58 -11.42 -7.85
C GLU A 85 -9.47 -12.06 -9.22
N SER A 86 -10.27 -11.58 -10.19
CA SER A 86 -10.25 -12.05 -11.56
C SER A 86 -10.57 -10.95 -12.56
N LEU A 87 -9.97 -11.05 -13.74
CA LEU A 87 -10.17 -10.11 -14.85
C LEU A 87 -10.19 -10.84 -16.19
N ALA A 88 -10.85 -10.22 -17.17
CA ALA A 88 -10.79 -10.64 -18.55
C ALA A 88 -9.47 -10.18 -19.21
N GLN A 89 -9.06 -10.88 -20.26
CA GLN A 89 -7.94 -10.50 -21.10
C GLN A 89 -8.13 -9.09 -21.66
N GLY A 90 -7.07 -8.29 -21.70
CA GLY A 90 -7.09 -6.92 -22.19
C GLY A 90 -7.72 -5.90 -21.24
N ALA A 91 -8.29 -6.32 -20.12
CA ALA A 91 -8.78 -5.40 -19.11
C ALA A 91 -7.63 -4.67 -18.38
N THR A 92 -7.96 -3.65 -17.60
CA THR A 92 -6.99 -2.99 -16.73
C THR A 92 -7.00 -3.69 -15.38
N GLY A 93 -5.85 -4.22 -14.99
CA GLY A 93 -5.61 -4.72 -13.64
C GLY A 93 -4.92 -3.67 -12.80
N THR A 94 -5.21 -3.64 -11.51
CA THR A 94 -4.64 -2.68 -10.57
C THR A 94 -3.92 -3.39 -9.43
N VAL A 95 -2.66 -3.03 -9.21
CA VAL A 95 -1.89 -3.37 -8.01
C VAL A 95 -2.00 -2.22 -7.02
N VAL A 96 -2.35 -2.53 -5.80
CA VAL A 96 -2.42 -1.59 -4.69
C VAL A 96 -1.20 -1.77 -3.80
N VAL A 97 -0.54 -0.67 -3.47
CA VAL A 97 0.55 -0.62 -2.49
C VAL A 97 0.14 0.30 -1.35
N VAL A 98 0.17 -0.22 -0.13
CA VAL A 98 -0.25 0.50 1.08
C VAL A 98 0.96 0.77 1.95
N PHE A 99 1.09 2.02 2.39
CA PHE A 99 2.13 2.49 3.30
C PHE A 99 1.59 2.71 4.71
N ASN A 100 2.49 2.77 5.67
CA ASN A 100 2.15 3.11 7.06
C ASN A 100 1.92 4.62 7.27
N GLU A 101 2.27 5.46 6.29
CA GLU A 101 2.17 6.91 6.31
C GLU A 101 1.64 7.43 4.96
N LEU A 102 1.26 8.72 4.92
CA LEU A 102 0.90 9.38 3.66
C LEU A 102 2.16 9.57 2.82
N VAL A 103 2.07 9.33 1.52
CA VAL A 103 3.22 9.46 0.61
C VAL A 103 2.91 10.36 -0.58
N THR A 104 3.91 11.06 -1.05
CA THR A 104 3.86 11.90 -2.25
C THR A 104 4.65 11.27 -3.38
N VAL A 105 4.04 11.19 -4.56
CA VAL A 105 4.63 10.57 -5.75
C VAL A 105 4.97 11.63 -6.77
N ALA A 106 6.16 11.53 -7.35
CA ALA A 106 6.55 12.27 -8.54
C ALA A 106 6.92 11.32 -9.67
N ASN A 107 6.56 11.70 -10.89
CA ASN A 107 6.71 10.92 -12.10
C ASN A 107 5.96 9.57 -12.04
N SER A 108 6.50 8.53 -12.65
CA SER A 108 5.78 7.26 -12.86
C SER A 108 6.59 6.07 -12.31
N PRO A 109 6.62 5.85 -11.00
CA PRO A 109 7.19 4.62 -10.46
C PRO A 109 6.43 3.39 -10.96
N THR A 110 7.07 2.22 -10.90
CA THR A 110 6.54 0.98 -11.49
C THR A 110 6.65 -0.19 -10.53
N VAL A 111 5.69 -1.11 -10.63
CA VAL A 111 5.69 -2.43 -9.97
C VAL A 111 5.67 -3.51 -11.05
N VAL A 112 6.44 -4.57 -10.87
CA VAL A 112 6.41 -5.70 -11.80
C VAL A 112 5.51 -6.79 -11.25
N VAL A 113 4.58 -7.25 -12.06
CA VAL A 113 3.78 -8.45 -11.79
C VAL A 113 4.20 -9.56 -12.74
N THR A 114 4.04 -10.82 -12.35
CA THR A 114 4.50 -11.97 -13.14
C THR A 114 3.34 -12.86 -13.50
N GLY A 115 3.08 -12.96 -14.79
CA GLY A 115 2.14 -13.92 -15.35
C GLY A 115 2.79 -15.30 -15.52
N SER A 116 2.04 -16.36 -15.20
CA SER A 116 2.52 -17.74 -15.30
C SER A 116 2.85 -18.16 -16.75
N SER A 117 2.26 -17.51 -17.74
CA SER A 117 2.49 -17.79 -19.18
C SER A 117 3.21 -16.66 -19.88
N THR A 118 2.98 -15.40 -19.50
CA THR A 118 3.52 -14.23 -20.22
C THR A 118 4.78 -13.64 -19.58
N GLY A 119 5.16 -14.09 -18.38
CA GLY A 119 6.30 -13.54 -17.67
C GLY A 119 6.02 -12.17 -17.06
N ALA A 120 7.04 -11.31 -17.03
CA ALA A 120 6.97 -10.00 -16.38
C ALA A 120 6.06 -9.02 -17.14
N VAL A 121 5.18 -8.35 -16.39
CA VAL A 121 4.30 -7.28 -16.87
C VAL A 121 4.51 -6.07 -15.96
N THR A 122 4.69 -4.90 -16.54
CA THR A 122 4.92 -3.67 -15.78
C THR A 122 3.59 -2.98 -15.46
N ALA A 123 3.31 -2.80 -14.18
CA ALA A 123 2.26 -1.93 -13.68
C ALA A 123 2.85 -0.54 -13.42
N THR A 124 2.22 0.50 -13.95
CA THR A 124 2.68 1.88 -13.87
C THR A 124 1.80 2.67 -12.92
N TYR A 125 2.41 3.53 -12.12
CA TYR A 125 1.68 4.39 -11.20
C TYR A 125 0.54 5.14 -11.91
N ALA A 126 -0.65 5.06 -11.33
CA ALA A 126 -1.86 5.68 -11.84
C ALA A 126 -2.38 6.78 -10.93
N ARG A 127 -2.46 6.54 -9.60
CA ARG A 127 -3.07 7.48 -8.65
C ARG A 127 -2.73 7.16 -7.19
N GLY A 128 -3.06 8.10 -6.28
CA GLY A 128 -2.92 7.92 -4.83
C GLY A 128 -1.90 8.85 -4.16
N THR A 129 -1.27 9.77 -4.89
CA THR A 129 -0.36 10.74 -4.26
C THR A 129 -1.08 11.57 -3.18
N GLY A 130 -0.43 11.78 -2.04
CA GLY A 130 -1.03 12.42 -0.87
C GLY A 130 -1.86 11.47 0.01
N LEU A 131 -1.93 10.19 -0.35
CA LEU A 131 -2.59 9.13 0.43
C LEU A 131 -1.55 8.12 0.93
N ASN A 132 -1.96 7.22 1.81
CA ASN A 132 -1.16 6.06 2.20
C ASN A 132 -1.34 4.86 1.24
N ARG A 133 -2.15 5.00 0.18
CA ARG A 133 -2.51 3.96 -0.77
C ARG A 133 -2.17 4.44 -2.18
N LEU A 134 -1.30 3.73 -2.86
CA LEU A 134 -0.94 3.98 -4.26
C LEU A 134 -1.49 2.86 -5.15
N GLU A 135 -1.93 3.22 -6.34
CA GLU A 135 -2.43 2.30 -7.34
C GLU A 135 -1.57 2.33 -8.60
N PHE A 136 -1.28 1.13 -9.09
CA PHE A 136 -0.47 0.90 -10.29
C PHE A 136 -1.28 0.07 -11.27
N ASP A 137 -1.53 0.62 -12.45
CA ASP A 137 -2.34 -0.02 -13.48
C ASP A 137 -1.46 -0.74 -14.52
N PHE A 138 -1.95 -1.88 -15.00
CA PHE A 138 -1.36 -2.65 -16.09
C PHE A 138 -2.42 -3.23 -17.00
N THR A 139 -2.06 -3.47 -18.26
CA THR A 139 -2.94 -4.19 -19.19
C THR A 139 -2.82 -5.68 -18.94
N VAL A 140 -3.94 -6.35 -18.71
CA VAL A 140 -4.01 -7.79 -18.51
C VAL A 140 -3.59 -8.49 -19.80
N PRO A 141 -2.60 -9.41 -19.77
CA PRO A 141 -2.14 -10.12 -20.96
C PRO A 141 -3.22 -10.97 -21.62
N SER A 142 -3.05 -11.20 -22.93
CA SER A 142 -3.99 -11.95 -23.76
C SER A 142 -3.83 -13.47 -23.63
N ALA A 143 -3.76 -13.98 -22.40
CA ALA A 143 -3.66 -15.43 -22.15
C ALA A 143 -4.37 -15.78 -20.84
N THR A 144 -5.11 -16.86 -20.83
CA THR A 144 -5.63 -17.46 -19.60
C THR A 144 -4.47 -17.88 -18.72
N GLN A 145 -4.33 -17.29 -17.55
CA GLN A 145 -3.20 -17.48 -16.64
C GLN A 145 -3.47 -16.95 -15.25
N VAL A 146 -2.49 -17.13 -14.40
CA VAL A 146 -2.47 -16.53 -13.06
C VAL A 146 -1.34 -15.50 -13.01
N ILE A 147 -1.64 -14.33 -12.47
CA ILE A 147 -0.66 -13.26 -12.24
C ILE A 147 -0.37 -13.16 -10.74
N SER A 148 0.90 -13.01 -10.39
CA SER A 148 1.37 -12.90 -9.00
C SER A 148 2.25 -11.67 -8.80
N ILE A 149 2.39 -11.25 -7.55
CA ILE A 149 3.31 -10.21 -7.12
C ILE A 149 4.43 -10.90 -6.32
N GLY A 150 5.67 -10.71 -6.75
CA GLY A 150 6.85 -11.20 -6.04
C GLY A 150 7.51 -10.13 -5.17
N THR A 151 8.51 -10.55 -4.39
CA THR A 151 9.40 -9.63 -3.68
C THR A 151 10.20 -8.81 -4.67
N GLN A 152 10.22 -7.50 -4.48
CA GLN A 152 10.91 -6.57 -5.36
C GLN A 152 11.07 -5.20 -4.71
N THR A 153 11.83 -4.34 -5.31
CA THR A 153 11.82 -2.90 -5.02
C THR A 153 10.99 -2.19 -6.09
N ILE A 154 10.13 -1.27 -5.71
CA ILE A 154 9.36 -0.44 -6.65
C ILE A 154 10.34 0.32 -7.54
N GLY A 155 10.16 0.22 -8.84
CA GLY A 155 11.02 0.84 -9.83
C GLY A 155 10.86 2.35 -9.88
N THR A 156 11.98 3.08 -9.83
CA THR A 156 12.03 4.55 -9.86
C THR A 156 12.75 5.09 -11.10
N ALA A 157 12.68 4.38 -12.20
CA ALA A 157 13.25 4.84 -13.46
C ALA A 157 12.66 6.20 -13.88
N GLY A 158 13.42 7.00 -14.66
CA GLY A 158 12.97 8.31 -15.12
C GLY A 158 12.83 9.34 -14.00
N SER A 159 13.62 9.26 -12.94
CA SER A 159 13.58 10.15 -11.77
C SER A 159 12.25 10.10 -11.01
N ALA A 160 11.57 8.96 -11.05
CA ALA A 160 10.39 8.75 -10.21
C ALA A 160 10.78 8.71 -8.73
N THR A 161 9.93 9.24 -7.88
CA THR A 161 10.14 9.21 -6.42
C THR A 161 8.84 8.92 -5.68
N ILE A 162 8.96 8.27 -4.55
CA ILE A 162 7.91 8.15 -3.54
C ILE A 162 8.53 8.60 -2.22
N LYS A 163 7.96 9.64 -1.62
CA LYS A 163 8.47 10.28 -0.40
C LYS A 163 7.38 10.38 0.64
N ASP A 164 7.78 10.50 1.90
CA ASP A 164 6.85 10.92 2.95
C ASP A 164 6.15 12.21 2.57
N SER A 165 4.84 12.27 2.83
CA SER A 165 4.07 13.45 2.52
C SER A 165 4.49 14.63 3.38
N GLY A 166 4.82 15.75 2.71
CA GLY A 166 5.31 16.95 3.39
C GLY A 166 6.78 16.92 3.77
N GLN A 167 7.50 15.83 3.48
CA GLN A 167 8.89 15.64 3.83
C GLN A 167 9.79 15.42 2.61
N THR A 168 11.10 15.44 2.83
CA THR A 168 12.09 15.15 1.78
C THR A 168 12.64 13.72 1.85
N VAL A 169 12.20 12.95 2.83
CA VAL A 169 12.66 11.58 3.06
C VAL A 169 12.06 10.64 2.03
N ASP A 170 12.90 9.80 1.44
CA ASP A 170 12.45 8.77 0.52
C ASP A 170 11.80 7.63 1.31
N ALA A 171 10.66 7.13 0.84
CA ALA A 171 10.00 5.96 1.40
C ALA A 171 10.84 4.68 1.18
N ASP A 172 10.71 3.69 2.05
CA ASP A 172 11.23 2.34 1.78
C ASP A 172 10.32 1.65 0.76
N LEU A 173 10.88 1.39 -0.40
CA LEU A 173 10.18 0.85 -1.57
C LEU A 173 10.29 -0.68 -1.69
N THR A 174 10.77 -1.35 -0.64
CA THR A 174 10.97 -2.80 -0.62
C THR A 174 9.65 -3.52 -0.37
N ILE A 175 9.18 -4.31 -1.33
CA ILE A 175 8.06 -5.23 -1.16
C ILE A 175 8.60 -6.56 -0.66
N ALA A 176 8.33 -6.90 0.59
CA ALA A 176 8.72 -8.18 1.19
C ALA A 176 7.63 -9.24 1.03
N THR A 177 7.97 -10.51 1.24
CA THR A 177 7.00 -11.62 1.13
C THR A 177 5.79 -11.44 2.07
N GLY A 178 6.01 -10.85 3.25
CA GLY A 178 4.97 -10.61 4.24
C GLY A 178 3.98 -9.51 3.87
N ASP A 179 4.35 -8.63 2.94
CA ASP A 179 3.51 -7.51 2.52
C ASP A 179 2.46 -7.92 1.49
N VAL A 180 2.71 -9.01 0.75
CA VAL A 180 1.79 -9.48 -0.29
C VAL A 180 0.58 -10.15 0.36
N ARG A 181 -0.60 -9.61 0.08
CA ARG A 181 -1.89 -10.02 0.64
C ARG A 181 -2.80 -10.58 -0.45
N GLY A 182 -3.92 -11.17 -0.04
CA GLY A 182 -4.97 -11.58 -0.96
C GLY A 182 -5.61 -10.39 -1.68
N ALA A 183 -6.27 -10.66 -2.79
CA ALA A 183 -6.96 -9.66 -3.60
C ALA A 183 -7.98 -8.87 -2.76
N GLY A 184 -8.09 -7.57 -3.02
CA GLY A 184 -8.89 -6.66 -2.20
C GLY A 184 -8.31 -6.40 -0.79
N GLY A 185 -7.06 -6.84 -0.51
CA GLY A 185 -6.35 -6.59 0.76
C GLY A 185 -6.69 -7.54 1.90
N SER A 186 -7.75 -8.31 1.80
CA SER A 186 -8.24 -9.21 2.87
C SER A 186 -8.41 -10.67 2.45
N GLY A 187 -8.34 -10.95 1.16
CA GLY A 187 -8.44 -12.32 0.63
C GLY A 187 -7.23 -13.20 0.99
N THR A 188 -7.40 -14.50 0.85
CA THR A 188 -6.33 -15.49 1.04
C THR A 188 -5.58 -15.77 -0.25
N ASP A 189 -6.20 -15.58 -1.40
CA ASP A 189 -5.58 -15.77 -2.70
C ASP A 189 -4.78 -14.53 -3.09
N LYS A 190 -3.47 -14.70 -3.16
CA LYS A 190 -2.50 -13.65 -3.47
C LYS A 190 -2.28 -13.47 -4.98
N THR A 191 -3.15 -14.03 -5.78
CA THR A 191 -3.03 -14.04 -7.23
C THR A 191 -4.25 -13.44 -7.90
N LEU A 192 -4.05 -12.96 -9.13
CA LEU A 192 -5.09 -12.49 -10.02
C LEU A 192 -5.32 -13.56 -11.11
N SER A 193 -6.53 -14.05 -11.22
CA SER A 193 -6.91 -15.03 -12.26
C SER A 193 -7.32 -14.31 -13.55
N ILE A 194 -6.80 -14.76 -14.69
CA ILE A 194 -7.15 -14.26 -16.02
C ILE A 194 -7.97 -15.32 -16.76
N ALA A 195 -9.18 -14.98 -17.13
CA ALA A 195 -10.12 -15.84 -17.85
C ALA A 195 -10.11 -15.60 -19.35
#